data_f8c7e8e52ee64ee62e725469cf60fda1
#
_entry.id   f8c7e8e52ee64ee62e725469cf60fda1
#
_cell.length_a   1.000
_cell.length_b   1.000
_cell.length_c   1.000
_cell.angle_alpha   90.00
_cell.angle_beta   90.00
_cell.angle_gamma   90.00
#
_symmetry.space_group_name_H-M   'P 1'
#
loop_
_entity.id
_entity.type
_entity.pdbx_description
1 polymer ?
#
loop_
_entity_poly.entity_id
_entity_poly.type
_entity_poly.pdbx_seq_one_letter_code
_entity_poly.pdbx_strand_id
1 'polypeptide(L)'
;MPTLAISVAKPIVKDITLTKDYPGYLTTEKTVNLVARVNGTLQSVSYAPGGRVKKGQLLFVIEPTLYNDKVAQAEAELKTAQAQLEYARNNYSRMKEAVKSDAVSQIQVLQSESSVTEGVAAVSNAEAALSTARTNLGYCYVRAPFDGTISKSTVDIGSYVGGSLQPVTLATIYKDDQMYAY
;
A
#
# COMPACT_ATOMS: atom_id res chain seq x y z
N MET A 1 -53.19 -74.46 38.61
CA MET A 1 -52.81 -73.57 37.53
C MET A 1 -51.32 -73.30 37.72
N PRO A 2 -50.46 -73.55 36.72
CA PRO A 2 -49.04 -73.27 36.86
C PRO A 2 -48.81 -71.75 36.88
N THR A 3 -48.04 -71.29 37.89
CA THR A 3 -47.62 -69.89 37.98
C THR A 3 -46.53 -69.60 36.93
N LEU A 4 -46.78 -68.67 36.03
CA LEU A 4 -45.78 -68.21 35.08
C LEU A 4 -44.66 -67.51 35.85
N ALA A 5 -43.43 -67.97 35.78
CA ALA A 5 -42.25 -67.34 36.30
C ALA A 5 -41.80 -66.33 35.26
N ILE A 6 -41.85 -65.03 35.59
CA ILE A 6 -41.36 -63.91 34.76
C ILE A 6 -39.97 -63.55 35.29
N SER A 7 -38.96 -63.58 34.44
CA SER A 7 -37.62 -63.07 34.78
C SER A 7 -37.60 -61.56 34.66
N VAL A 8 -37.24 -60.90 35.75
CA VAL A 8 -37.08 -59.42 35.81
C VAL A 8 -35.61 -59.09 36.01
N ALA A 9 -35.14 -58.07 35.27
CA ALA A 9 -33.80 -57.54 35.45
C ALA A 9 -33.89 -56.20 36.19
N LYS A 10 -32.91 -55.93 37.03
CA LYS A 10 -32.80 -54.59 37.67
C LYS A 10 -32.31 -53.56 36.65
N PRO A 11 -32.85 -52.35 36.65
CA PRO A 11 -32.36 -51.27 35.80
C PRO A 11 -30.91 -50.95 36.15
N ILE A 12 -30.08 -50.79 35.13
CA ILE A 12 -28.68 -50.35 35.27
C ILE A 12 -28.70 -48.84 35.28
N VAL A 13 -28.26 -48.23 36.36
CA VAL A 13 -28.01 -46.78 36.46
C VAL A 13 -26.53 -46.57 36.06
N LYS A 14 -26.32 -45.84 34.98
CA LYS A 14 -24.98 -45.47 34.49
C LYS A 14 -25.00 -44.00 34.12
N ASP A 15 -23.96 -43.28 34.55
CA ASP A 15 -23.73 -41.92 34.12
C ASP A 15 -23.35 -41.92 32.63
N ILE A 16 -24.14 -41.19 31.82
CA ILE A 16 -23.92 -41.04 30.39
C ILE A 16 -23.57 -39.55 30.14
N THR A 17 -22.43 -39.32 29.54
CA THR A 17 -22.08 -37.98 29.03
C THR A 17 -22.80 -37.82 27.69
N LEU A 18 -23.77 -36.90 27.64
CA LEU A 18 -24.42 -36.49 26.40
C LEU A 18 -23.59 -35.40 25.75
N THR A 19 -23.02 -35.70 24.60
CA THR A 19 -22.35 -34.73 23.75
C THR A 19 -23.34 -34.22 22.70
N LYS A 20 -23.47 -32.92 22.56
CA LYS A 20 -24.27 -32.30 21.52
C LYS A 20 -23.38 -31.38 20.68
N ASP A 21 -23.27 -31.70 19.40
CA ASP A 21 -22.48 -30.92 18.46
C ASP A 21 -23.33 -29.77 17.90
N TYR A 22 -22.79 -28.57 17.94
CA TYR A 22 -23.39 -27.38 17.36
C TYR A 22 -22.52 -26.92 16.20
N PRO A 23 -23.05 -26.80 14.98
CA PRO A 23 -22.30 -26.22 13.88
C PRO A 23 -22.09 -24.73 14.17
N GLY A 24 -20.87 -24.26 13.99
CA GLY A 24 -20.49 -22.87 14.17
C GLY A 24 -19.38 -22.50 13.20
N TYR A 25 -19.11 -21.22 13.05
CA TYR A 25 -18.00 -20.71 12.24
C TYR A 25 -17.15 -19.73 13.05
N LEU A 26 -15.86 -19.71 12.71
CA LEU A 26 -14.90 -18.79 13.31
C LEU A 26 -14.66 -17.61 12.37
N THR A 27 -14.68 -16.41 12.93
CA THR A 27 -14.29 -15.19 12.21
C THR A 27 -13.10 -14.53 12.91
N THR A 28 -12.26 -13.89 12.13
CA THR A 28 -11.11 -13.13 12.64
C THR A 28 -11.50 -11.68 12.95
N GLU A 29 -10.78 -11.03 13.87
CA GLU A 29 -11.01 -9.62 14.24
C GLU A 29 -10.94 -8.68 13.03
N LYS A 30 -9.95 -8.89 12.17
CA LYS A 30 -9.73 -8.06 10.97
C LYS A 30 -9.33 -8.92 9.78
N THR A 31 -9.93 -8.62 8.66
CA THR A 31 -9.58 -9.24 7.37
C THR A 31 -9.33 -8.13 6.36
N VAL A 32 -8.20 -8.19 5.66
CA VAL A 32 -7.85 -7.22 4.62
C VAL A 32 -7.45 -7.93 3.34
N ASN A 33 -8.10 -7.55 2.26
CA ASN A 33 -7.70 -7.96 0.92
C ASN A 33 -6.56 -7.07 0.44
N LEU A 34 -5.41 -7.65 0.16
CA LEU A 34 -4.30 -6.99 -0.50
C LEU A 34 -4.60 -6.85 -1.97
N VAL A 35 -4.65 -5.63 -2.46
CA VAL A 35 -4.93 -5.33 -3.86
C VAL A 35 -3.72 -4.66 -4.52
N ALA A 36 -3.52 -4.93 -5.80
CA ALA A 36 -2.55 -4.21 -6.61
C ALA A 36 -3.04 -2.76 -6.81
N ARG A 37 -2.22 -1.78 -6.41
CA ARG A 37 -2.50 -0.35 -6.57
C ARG A 37 -1.84 0.25 -7.82
N VAL A 38 -0.96 -0.51 -8.44
CA VAL A 38 -0.23 -0.15 -9.65
C VAL A 38 -0.34 -1.27 -10.66
N ASN A 39 -0.17 -0.94 -11.92
CA ASN A 39 -0.24 -1.88 -13.02
C ASN A 39 1.16 -2.43 -13.32
N GLY A 40 1.28 -3.71 -13.58
CA GLY A 40 2.55 -4.32 -13.94
C GLY A 40 2.52 -5.84 -13.84
N THR A 41 3.63 -6.48 -14.13
CA THR A 41 3.79 -7.92 -14.01
C THR A 41 4.20 -8.29 -12.59
N LEU A 42 3.59 -9.31 -12.00
CA LEU A 42 3.97 -9.83 -10.70
C LEU A 42 5.34 -10.52 -10.82
N GLN A 43 6.37 -9.94 -10.20
CA GLN A 43 7.74 -10.41 -10.31
C GLN A 43 8.07 -11.49 -9.27
N SER A 44 7.59 -11.32 -8.04
CA SER A 44 7.87 -12.29 -6.97
C SER A 44 6.80 -12.29 -5.88
N VAL A 45 6.70 -13.45 -5.21
CA VAL A 45 5.90 -13.68 -4.00
C VAL A 45 6.86 -14.15 -2.90
N SER A 46 6.94 -13.40 -1.79
CA SER A 46 7.96 -13.57 -0.75
C SER A 46 7.39 -14.12 0.57
N TYR A 47 6.39 -14.99 0.50
CA TYR A 47 5.80 -15.63 1.67
C TYR A 47 5.35 -17.07 1.36
N ALA A 48 5.13 -17.88 2.40
CA ALA A 48 4.53 -19.20 2.25
C ALA A 48 3.00 -19.11 2.43
N PRO A 49 2.19 -19.75 1.57
CA PRO A 49 0.74 -19.81 1.71
C PRO A 49 0.32 -20.36 3.08
N GLY A 50 -0.62 -19.71 3.75
CA GLY A 50 -1.04 -20.06 5.11
C GLY A 50 -0.02 -19.72 6.21
N GLY A 51 1.10 -19.09 5.85
CA GLY A 51 2.14 -18.68 6.80
C GLY A 51 1.78 -17.44 7.58
N ARG A 52 2.44 -17.25 8.74
CA ARG A 52 2.38 -16.00 9.51
C ARG A 52 3.29 -14.96 8.90
N VAL A 53 2.78 -13.72 8.82
CA VAL A 53 3.48 -12.54 8.32
C VAL A 53 3.49 -11.44 9.37
N LYS A 54 4.56 -10.63 9.36
CA LYS A 54 4.73 -9.48 10.26
C LYS A 54 4.36 -8.19 9.55
N LYS A 55 3.86 -7.22 10.28
CA LYS A 55 3.62 -5.85 9.78
C LYS A 55 4.87 -5.30 9.09
N GLY A 56 4.69 -4.76 7.88
CA GLY A 56 5.77 -4.23 7.05
C GLY A 56 6.56 -5.29 6.26
N GLN A 57 6.35 -6.58 6.49
CA GLN A 57 6.99 -7.65 5.71
C GLN A 57 6.61 -7.52 4.24
N LEU A 58 7.61 -7.62 3.36
CA LEU A 58 7.42 -7.63 1.91
C LEU A 58 6.74 -8.94 1.49
N LEU A 59 5.66 -8.83 0.75
CA LEU A 59 4.84 -9.98 0.34
C LEU A 59 4.88 -10.19 -1.18
N PHE A 60 4.70 -9.10 -1.94
CA PHE A 60 4.70 -9.14 -3.39
C PHE A 60 5.58 -8.02 -3.95
N VAL A 61 6.20 -8.30 -5.07
CA VAL A 61 6.91 -7.31 -5.88
C VAL A 61 6.27 -7.28 -7.27
N ILE A 62 5.70 -6.14 -7.63
CA ILE A 62 5.24 -5.82 -8.98
C ILE A 62 6.42 -5.16 -9.69
N GLU A 63 6.63 -5.45 -10.95
CA GLU A 63 7.76 -4.96 -11.73
C GLU A 63 7.99 -3.44 -11.57
N PRO A 64 9.12 -3.02 -10.94
CA PRO A 64 9.32 -1.62 -10.57
C PRO A 64 10.04 -0.81 -11.65
N THR A 65 10.50 -1.42 -12.75
CA THR A 65 11.38 -0.80 -13.75
C THR A 65 10.81 0.51 -14.28
N LEU A 66 9.59 0.47 -14.81
CA LEU A 66 8.91 1.66 -15.33
C LEU A 66 8.71 2.77 -14.27
N TYR A 67 8.47 2.38 -13.03
CA TYR A 67 8.27 3.32 -11.91
C TYR A 67 9.58 3.94 -11.45
N ASN A 68 10.70 3.20 -11.50
CA ASN A 68 12.04 3.75 -11.28
C ASN A 68 12.39 4.80 -12.34
N ASP A 69 12.10 4.52 -13.62
CA ASP A 69 12.33 5.46 -14.71
C ASP A 69 11.53 6.76 -14.52
N LYS A 70 10.25 6.63 -14.08
CA LYS A 70 9.42 7.81 -13.76
C LYS A 70 9.96 8.61 -12.58
N VAL A 71 10.53 7.96 -11.57
CA VAL A 71 11.20 8.67 -10.46
C VAL A 71 12.44 9.40 -10.97
N ALA A 72 13.28 8.76 -11.78
CA ALA A 72 14.47 9.38 -12.35
C ALA A 72 14.10 10.57 -13.26
N GLN A 73 13.05 10.47 -14.05
CA GLN A 73 12.52 11.57 -14.86
C GLN A 73 12.07 12.74 -13.98
N ALA A 74 11.26 12.49 -12.95
CA ALA A 74 10.77 13.53 -12.06
C ALA A 74 11.91 14.19 -11.24
N GLU A 75 12.96 13.44 -10.89
CA GLU A 75 14.17 13.98 -10.26
C GLU A 75 14.94 14.92 -11.21
N ALA A 76 15.03 14.59 -12.48
CA ALA A 76 15.65 15.45 -13.49
C ALA A 76 14.83 16.73 -13.72
N GLU A 77 13.51 16.64 -13.76
CA GLU A 77 12.61 17.78 -13.87
C GLU A 77 12.72 18.72 -12.66
N LEU A 78 12.79 18.18 -11.43
CA LEU A 78 13.01 18.96 -10.22
C LEU A 78 14.36 19.69 -10.26
N LYS A 79 15.42 19.02 -10.69
CA LYS A 79 16.74 19.62 -10.82
C LYS A 79 16.75 20.77 -11.84
N THR A 80 16.02 20.63 -12.94
CA THR A 80 15.85 21.68 -13.96
C THR A 80 15.11 22.88 -13.38
N ALA A 81 14.00 22.66 -12.67
CA ALA A 81 13.23 23.73 -12.03
C ALA A 81 14.06 24.47 -10.96
N GLN A 82 14.87 23.74 -10.17
CA GLN A 82 15.78 24.34 -9.20
C GLN A 82 16.84 25.23 -9.85
N ALA A 83 17.44 24.78 -10.96
CA ALA A 83 18.42 25.58 -11.70
C ALA A 83 17.80 26.87 -12.30
N GLN A 84 16.55 26.77 -12.81
CA GLN A 84 15.81 27.92 -13.31
C GLN A 84 15.50 28.93 -12.18
N LEU A 85 15.07 28.45 -11.02
CA LEU A 85 14.84 29.29 -9.84
C LEU A 85 16.11 29.99 -9.38
N GLU A 86 17.23 29.26 -9.35
CA GLU A 86 18.54 29.85 -9.00
C GLU A 86 18.94 30.95 -9.98
N TYR A 87 18.76 30.71 -11.28
CA TYR A 87 18.99 31.75 -12.29
C TYR A 87 18.08 33.00 -12.07
N ALA A 88 16.79 32.79 -11.84
CA ALA A 88 15.83 33.85 -11.57
C ALA A 88 16.23 34.69 -10.33
N ARG A 89 16.62 34.01 -9.24
CA ARG A 89 17.10 34.65 -7.99
C ARG A 89 18.37 35.50 -8.23
N ASN A 90 19.32 34.93 -8.96
CA ASN A 90 20.57 35.62 -9.29
C ASN A 90 20.31 36.83 -10.21
N ASN A 91 19.36 36.73 -11.14
CA ASN A 91 18.95 37.84 -11.99
C ASN A 91 18.24 38.93 -11.17
N TYR A 92 17.27 38.56 -10.34
CA TYR A 92 16.58 39.51 -9.44
C TYR A 92 17.55 40.24 -8.52
N SER A 93 18.51 39.54 -7.92
CA SER A 93 19.54 40.16 -7.09
C SER A 93 20.35 41.23 -7.85
N ARG A 94 20.77 40.92 -9.07
CA ARG A 94 21.49 41.88 -9.95
C ARG A 94 20.63 43.07 -10.33
N MET A 95 19.35 42.87 -10.69
CA MET A 95 18.43 43.95 -11.02
C MET A 95 18.16 44.85 -9.83
N LYS A 96 18.03 44.28 -8.63
CA LYS A 96 17.87 45.00 -7.37
C LYS A 96 19.08 45.88 -7.02
N GLU A 97 20.29 45.46 -7.33
CA GLU A 97 21.47 46.27 -7.18
C GLU A 97 21.57 47.38 -8.26
N ALA A 98 21.27 47.04 -9.51
CA ALA A 98 21.34 47.98 -10.63
C ALA A 98 20.34 49.14 -10.53
N VAL A 99 19.18 48.94 -9.90
CA VAL A 99 18.18 50.02 -9.69
C VAL A 99 18.70 51.08 -8.71
N LYS A 100 19.60 50.74 -7.79
CA LYS A 100 20.19 51.75 -6.87
C LYS A 100 21.07 52.76 -7.56
N SER A 101 21.58 52.45 -8.75
CA SER A 101 22.40 53.30 -9.61
C SER A 101 21.62 53.86 -10.79
N ASP A 102 20.27 53.84 -10.77
CA ASP A 102 19.38 54.24 -11.87
C ASP A 102 19.67 53.57 -13.22
N ALA A 103 20.39 52.43 -13.22
CA ALA A 103 20.75 51.71 -14.44
C ALA A 103 19.61 50.87 -15.03
N VAL A 104 18.56 50.57 -14.24
CA VAL A 104 17.37 49.80 -14.64
C VAL A 104 16.11 50.38 -14.04
N SER A 105 14.96 50.16 -14.69
CA SER A 105 13.67 50.66 -14.19
C SER A 105 13.11 49.78 -13.07
N GLN A 106 12.27 50.34 -12.19
CA GLN A 106 11.57 49.61 -11.16
C GLN A 106 10.66 48.48 -11.75
N ILE A 107 10.13 48.69 -12.95
CA ILE A 107 9.30 47.73 -13.67
C ILE A 107 10.12 46.45 -13.96
N GLN A 108 11.39 46.59 -14.36
CA GLN A 108 12.28 45.45 -14.61
C GLN A 108 12.60 44.66 -13.33
N VAL A 109 12.73 45.35 -12.20
CA VAL A 109 12.90 44.68 -10.89
C VAL A 109 11.65 43.86 -10.52
N LEU A 110 10.46 44.47 -10.65
CA LEU A 110 9.18 43.75 -10.40
C LEU A 110 9.00 42.54 -11.32
N GLN A 111 9.39 42.67 -12.60
CA GLN A 111 9.34 41.54 -13.55
C GLN A 111 10.29 40.41 -13.14
N SER A 112 11.49 40.74 -12.69
CA SER A 112 12.46 39.75 -12.21
C SER A 112 12.00 39.09 -10.88
N GLU A 113 11.29 39.83 -10.02
CA GLU A 113 10.68 39.28 -8.80
C GLU A 113 9.54 38.30 -9.13
N SER A 114 8.70 38.65 -10.12
CA SER A 114 7.66 37.72 -10.62
C SER A 114 8.28 36.45 -11.15
N SER A 115 9.40 36.53 -11.88
CA SER A 115 10.10 35.33 -12.38
C SER A 115 10.65 34.45 -11.25
N VAL A 116 11.06 35.04 -10.11
CA VAL A 116 11.43 34.23 -8.92
C VAL A 116 10.20 33.51 -8.36
N THR A 117 9.06 34.20 -8.26
CA THR A 117 7.82 33.60 -7.77
C THR A 117 7.36 32.45 -8.66
N GLU A 118 7.43 32.64 -9.98
CA GLU A 118 7.15 31.59 -10.97
C GLU A 118 8.10 30.39 -10.80
N GLY A 119 9.41 30.65 -10.60
CA GLY A 119 10.41 29.62 -10.35
C GLY A 119 10.15 28.84 -9.07
N VAL A 120 9.72 29.50 -7.98
CA VAL A 120 9.32 28.84 -6.73
C VAL A 120 8.12 27.91 -6.97
N ALA A 121 7.12 28.37 -7.70
CA ALA A 121 5.95 27.56 -8.05
C ALA A 121 6.33 26.35 -8.93
N ALA A 122 7.25 26.53 -9.88
CA ALA A 122 7.75 25.44 -10.73
C ALA A 122 8.49 24.37 -9.91
N VAL A 123 9.32 24.76 -8.95
CA VAL A 123 9.99 23.83 -8.02
C VAL A 123 8.96 23.05 -7.20
N SER A 124 7.97 23.72 -6.62
CA SER A 124 6.91 23.09 -5.84
C SER A 124 6.12 22.06 -6.66
N ASN A 125 5.81 22.38 -7.91
CA ASN A 125 5.14 21.45 -8.82
C ASN A 125 6.00 20.21 -9.13
N ALA A 126 7.29 20.41 -9.39
CA ALA A 126 8.21 19.31 -9.66
C ALA A 126 8.42 18.42 -8.42
N GLU A 127 8.47 19.00 -7.21
CA GLU A 127 8.50 18.24 -5.95
C GLU A 127 7.26 17.38 -5.75
N ALA A 128 6.08 17.92 -6.04
CA ALA A 128 4.82 17.17 -5.99
C ALA A 128 4.79 16.02 -7.01
N ALA A 129 5.29 16.24 -8.23
CA ALA A 129 5.43 15.21 -9.25
C ALA A 129 6.38 14.08 -8.80
N LEU A 130 7.54 14.44 -8.24
CA LEU A 130 8.50 13.48 -7.68
C LEU A 130 7.90 12.67 -6.52
N SER A 131 7.19 13.33 -5.61
CA SER A 131 6.48 12.65 -4.51
C SER A 131 5.47 11.62 -5.02
N THR A 132 4.70 11.98 -6.04
CA THR A 132 3.75 11.07 -6.70
C THR A 132 4.46 9.88 -7.36
N ALA A 133 5.55 10.12 -8.07
CA ALA A 133 6.33 9.05 -8.70
C ALA A 133 6.92 8.07 -7.66
N ARG A 134 7.47 8.58 -6.56
CA ARG A 134 7.98 7.77 -5.44
C ARG A 134 6.89 6.97 -4.74
N THR A 135 5.70 7.56 -4.57
CA THR A 135 4.55 6.86 -3.99
C THR A 135 4.12 5.69 -4.88
N ASN A 136 4.05 5.89 -6.19
CA ASN A 136 3.71 4.84 -7.14
C ASN A 136 4.78 3.72 -7.16
N LEU A 137 6.06 4.07 -7.08
CA LEU A 137 7.14 3.10 -6.91
C LEU A 137 6.99 2.31 -5.60
N GLY A 138 6.61 2.99 -4.52
CA GLY A 138 6.32 2.34 -3.23
C GLY A 138 5.19 1.31 -3.33
N TYR A 139 4.20 1.54 -4.15
CA TYR A 139 3.10 0.58 -4.38
C TYR A 139 3.51 -0.66 -5.18
N CYS A 140 4.67 -0.67 -5.85
CA CYS A 140 5.22 -1.88 -6.45
C CYS A 140 5.64 -2.91 -5.39
N TYR A 141 5.92 -2.48 -4.16
CA TYR A 141 6.32 -3.31 -3.03
C TYR A 141 5.17 -3.48 -2.04
N VAL A 142 4.35 -4.49 -2.25
CA VAL A 142 3.19 -4.76 -1.40
C VAL A 142 3.63 -5.38 -0.09
N ARG A 143 3.31 -4.73 1.03
CA ARG A 143 3.69 -5.12 2.39
C ARG A 143 2.48 -5.43 3.26
N ALA A 144 2.68 -6.27 4.27
CA ALA A 144 1.65 -6.59 5.25
C ALA A 144 1.28 -5.35 6.10
N PRO A 145 -0.02 -5.01 6.23
CA PRO A 145 -0.48 -3.87 7.02
C PRO A 145 -0.47 -4.14 8.53
N PHE A 146 -0.55 -5.40 8.95
CA PHE A 146 -0.51 -5.87 10.33
C PHE A 146 0.02 -7.30 10.40
N ASP A 147 0.28 -7.79 11.62
CA ASP A 147 0.68 -9.17 11.89
C ASP A 147 -0.52 -10.11 11.76
N GLY A 148 -0.34 -11.26 11.11
CA GLY A 148 -1.43 -12.21 10.93
C GLY A 148 -1.07 -13.36 9.99
N THR A 149 -2.07 -14.14 9.62
CA THR A 149 -1.93 -15.25 8.66
C THR A 149 -2.40 -14.82 7.27
N ILE A 150 -1.61 -15.14 6.26
CA ILE A 150 -1.89 -14.79 4.87
C ILE A 150 -2.41 -16.01 4.09
N SER A 151 -3.42 -15.79 3.24
CA SER A 151 -3.94 -16.80 2.33
C SER A 151 -2.94 -17.14 1.21
N LYS A 152 -3.27 -18.16 0.42
CA LYS A 152 -2.61 -18.40 -0.85
C LYS A 152 -2.81 -17.18 -1.78
N SER A 153 -1.79 -16.89 -2.60
CA SER A 153 -1.91 -15.90 -3.68
C SER A 153 -3.01 -16.30 -4.66
N THR A 154 -3.81 -15.33 -5.09
CA THR A 154 -4.83 -15.52 -6.13
C THR A 154 -4.28 -15.35 -7.54
N VAL A 155 -3.04 -14.86 -7.66
CA VAL A 155 -2.35 -14.63 -8.93
C VAL A 155 -0.98 -15.29 -8.89
N ASP A 156 -0.52 -15.78 -10.02
CA ASP A 156 0.77 -16.44 -10.17
C ASP A 156 1.85 -15.45 -10.62
N ILE A 157 3.12 -15.78 -10.32
CA ILE A 157 4.28 -15.02 -10.79
C ILE A 157 4.26 -14.98 -12.33
N GLY A 158 4.52 -13.80 -12.89
CA GLY A 158 4.42 -13.56 -14.34
C GLY A 158 3.06 -13.06 -14.80
N SER A 159 2.03 -13.10 -13.95
CA SER A 159 0.70 -12.56 -14.28
C SER A 159 0.73 -11.03 -14.26
N TYR A 160 0.01 -10.42 -15.20
CA TYR A 160 -0.23 -8.99 -15.18
C TYR A 160 -1.28 -8.64 -14.13
N VAL A 161 -0.94 -7.74 -13.23
CA VAL A 161 -1.82 -7.25 -12.15
C VAL A 161 -2.11 -5.77 -12.34
N GLY A 162 -3.28 -5.36 -11.86
CA GLY A 162 -3.78 -4.00 -12.06
C GLY A 162 -4.83 -3.96 -13.17
N GLY A 163 -5.59 -2.88 -13.22
CA GLY A 163 -6.63 -2.68 -14.22
C GLY A 163 -7.47 -1.45 -13.85
N SER A 164 -8.00 -0.80 -14.88
CA SER A 164 -8.77 0.45 -14.71
C SER A 164 -10.17 0.24 -14.12
N LEU A 165 -10.73 -0.97 -14.18
CA LEU A 165 -12.12 -1.23 -13.82
C LEU A 165 -12.31 -1.96 -12.49
N GLN A 166 -11.39 -2.83 -12.09
CA GLN A 166 -11.43 -3.49 -10.77
C GLN A 166 -10.01 -3.78 -10.27
N PRO A 167 -9.69 -3.45 -9.01
CA PRO A 167 -8.42 -3.81 -8.40
C PRO A 167 -8.28 -5.33 -8.30
N VAL A 168 -7.15 -5.88 -8.75
CA VAL A 168 -6.86 -7.30 -8.62
C VAL A 168 -6.47 -7.60 -7.17
N THR A 169 -7.21 -8.48 -6.51
CA THR A 169 -6.85 -8.99 -5.20
C THR A 169 -5.66 -9.95 -5.35
N LEU A 170 -4.61 -9.74 -4.58
CA LEU A 170 -3.40 -10.56 -4.59
C LEU A 170 -3.47 -11.69 -3.55
N ALA A 171 -3.88 -11.36 -2.33
CA ALA A 171 -4.09 -12.29 -1.22
C ALA A 171 -4.94 -11.62 -0.13
N THR A 172 -5.39 -12.41 0.83
CA THR A 172 -6.09 -11.92 2.02
C THR A 172 -5.26 -12.17 3.26
N ILE A 173 -5.15 -11.17 4.15
CA ILE A 173 -4.51 -11.30 5.46
C ILE A 173 -5.60 -11.30 6.53
N TYR A 174 -5.48 -12.24 7.45
CA TYR A 174 -6.35 -12.45 8.60
C TYR A 174 -5.58 -12.12 9.88
N LYS A 175 -6.14 -11.26 10.71
CA LYS A 175 -5.62 -11.05 12.07
C LYS A 175 -6.19 -12.13 12.97
N ASP A 176 -5.40 -13.15 13.26
CA ASP A 176 -5.79 -14.39 13.95
C ASP A 176 -5.43 -14.42 15.45
N ASP A 177 -5.02 -13.28 16.02
CA ASP A 177 -4.71 -13.17 17.45
C ASP A 177 -5.97 -13.37 18.33
N GLN A 178 -7.13 -12.93 17.84
CA GLN A 178 -8.44 -13.13 18.46
C GLN A 178 -9.42 -13.61 17.39
N MET A 179 -10.13 -14.67 17.73
CA MET A 179 -11.18 -15.23 16.88
C MET A 179 -12.52 -15.21 17.62
N TYR A 180 -13.58 -14.94 16.89
CA TYR A 180 -14.94 -14.96 17.38
C TYR A 180 -15.63 -16.21 16.83
N ALA A 181 -16.32 -16.97 17.71
CA ALA A 181 -17.14 -18.11 17.35
C ALA A 181 -18.62 -17.68 17.32
N TYR A 182 -19.32 -18.02 16.26
CA TYR A 182 -20.75 -17.79 16.09
C TYR A 182 -21.47 -19.08 15.77
#